data_4cefe05fa2678572bb1d792224739125
#
_entry.id   4cefe05fa2678572bb1d792224739125
#
_cell.length_a   1.000
_cell.length_b   1.000
_cell.length_c   1.000
_cell.angle_alpha   90.00
_cell.angle_beta   90.00
_cell.angle_gamma   90.00
#
_symmetry.space_group_name_H-M   'P 1'
#
loop_
_entity.id
_entity.type
_entity.pdbx_description
1 polymer ?
#
loop_
_entity_poly.entity_id
_entity_poly.type
_entity_poly.pdbx_seq_one_letter_code
_entity_poly.pdbx_strand_id
1 'polypeptide(L)' 'MALRFLGIDPNTGDQGSPTVWLDDETGDLVIQSYKADAATLAACAEVGSVPGHSTDVPEHETVVRLPGYMLQFFPKP' A
#
# COMPACT_ATOMS: atom_id res chain seq x y z
N MET A 1 -14.24 -7.56 -11.43
CA MET A 1 -12.84 -7.33 -11.01
C MET A 1 -11.96 -8.39 -11.64
N ALA A 2 -10.87 -8.00 -12.27
CA ALA A 2 -9.95 -8.92 -12.93
C ALA A 2 -8.54 -8.68 -12.38
N LEU A 3 -8.23 -9.34 -11.27
CA LEU A 3 -6.93 -9.19 -10.62
C LEU A 3 -5.86 -10.06 -11.30
N ARG A 4 -4.72 -9.45 -11.58
CA ARG A 4 -3.54 -10.14 -12.08
C ARG A 4 -2.43 -10.00 -11.04
N PHE A 5 -1.85 -11.14 -10.65
CA PHE A 5 -0.75 -11.15 -9.68
C PHE A 5 0.50 -10.51 -10.29
N LEU A 6 1.11 -9.57 -9.56
CA LEU A 6 2.36 -8.92 -9.99
C LEU A 6 3.57 -9.40 -9.20
N GLY A 7 3.45 -9.57 -7.90
CA GLY A 7 4.58 -10.00 -7.10
C GLY A 7 4.27 -10.14 -5.63
N ILE A 8 5.11 -10.90 -4.95
CA ILE A 8 5.02 -11.15 -3.51
C ILE A 8 6.41 -10.97 -2.90
N ASP A 9 6.46 -10.54 -1.65
CA ASP A 9 7.72 -10.34 -0.93
C ASP A 9 8.45 -11.68 -0.78
N PRO A 10 9.66 -11.82 -1.37
CA PRO A 10 10.41 -13.08 -1.30
C PRO A 10 11.09 -13.31 0.05
N ASN A 11 11.11 -12.30 0.93
CA ASN A 11 11.85 -12.35 2.18
C ASN A 11 10.99 -12.72 3.38
N THR A 12 9.68 -12.89 3.19
CA THR A 12 8.76 -13.28 4.27
C THR A 12 8.41 -14.75 4.16
N GLY A 13 7.89 -15.32 5.25
CA GLY A 13 7.48 -16.71 5.28
C GLY A 13 6.22 -16.96 4.46
N ASP A 14 5.62 -18.12 4.69
CA ASP A 14 4.47 -18.59 3.90
C ASP A 14 3.12 -18.23 4.52
N GLN A 15 3.10 -17.43 5.59
CA GLN A 15 1.86 -16.97 6.23
C GLN A 15 1.64 -15.50 5.96
N GLY A 16 0.93 -15.21 4.88
CA GLY A 16 0.73 -13.86 4.43
C GLY A 16 2.04 -13.21 4.06
N SER A 17 2.03 -12.26 3.23
CA SER A 17 3.22 -11.51 2.83
C SER A 17 2.76 -10.31 2.05
N PRO A 18 3.51 -9.21 2.07
CA PRO A 18 3.23 -8.11 1.15
C PRO A 18 3.10 -8.63 -0.28
N THR A 19 2.00 -8.29 -0.90
CA THR A 19 1.64 -8.80 -2.24
C THR A 19 1.02 -7.68 -3.04
N VAL A 20 1.29 -7.66 -4.33
CA VAL A 20 0.78 -6.65 -5.26
C VAL A 20 0.04 -7.33 -6.40
N TRP A 21 -1.16 -6.86 -6.66
CA TRP A 21 -1.97 -7.25 -7.81
C TRP A 21 -2.32 -6.02 -8.63
N LEU A 22 -2.66 -6.23 -9.88
CA LEU A 22 -3.21 -5.20 -10.76
C LEU A 22 -4.65 -5.55 -11.09
N ASP A 23 -5.54 -4.59 -10.94
CA ASP A 23 -6.90 -4.71 -11.46
C ASP A 23 -6.87 -4.28 -12.93
N ASP A 24 -6.96 -5.25 -13.84
CA ASP A 24 -6.85 -4.99 -15.28
C ASP A 24 -8.03 -4.17 -15.82
N GLU A 25 -9.15 -4.13 -15.11
CA GLU A 25 -10.32 -3.36 -15.56
C GLU A 25 -10.16 -1.86 -15.29
N THR A 26 -9.55 -1.50 -14.16
CA THR A 26 -9.44 -0.10 -13.75
C THR A 26 -8.03 0.45 -13.85
N GLY A 27 -7.03 -0.41 -13.86
CA GLY A 27 -5.62 -0.01 -13.75
C GLY A 27 -5.18 0.22 -12.31
N ASP A 28 -6.03 -0.06 -11.34
CA ASP A 28 -5.70 0.12 -9.93
C ASP A 28 -4.72 -0.94 -9.44
N LEU A 29 -3.85 -0.56 -8.52
CA LEU A 29 -3.05 -1.51 -7.77
C LEU A 29 -3.82 -1.93 -6.53
N VAL A 30 -3.84 -3.23 -6.28
CA VAL A 30 -4.40 -3.82 -5.06
C VAL A 30 -3.24 -4.35 -4.25
N ILE A 31 -3.10 -3.89 -3.01
CA ILE A 31 -1.89 -4.13 -2.22
C ILE A 31 -2.26 -4.74 -0.89
N GLN A 32 -1.63 -5.87 -0.55
CA GLN A 32 -1.63 -6.43 0.79
C GLN A 32 -0.28 -6.11 1.42
N SER A 33 -0.27 -5.52 2.61
CA SER A 33 0.96 -5.19 3.29
C SER A 33 0.71 -4.95 4.78
N TYR A 34 1.72 -4.47 5.48
CA TYR A 34 1.64 -4.24 6.91
C TYR A 34 0.75 -3.05 7.22
N LYS A 35 -0.11 -3.18 8.21
CA LYS A 35 -0.86 -2.04 8.72
C LYS A 35 0.10 -1.02 9.31
N ALA A 36 -0.13 0.25 9.00
CA ALA A 36 0.64 1.31 9.62
C ALA A 36 0.39 1.32 11.13
N ASP A 37 1.48 1.37 11.89
CA ASP A 37 1.39 1.47 13.35
C ASP A 37 1.09 2.91 13.77
N ALA A 38 0.89 3.11 15.08
CA ALA A 38 0.54 4.43 15.62
C ALA A 38 1.63 5.48 15.31
N ALA A 39 2.90 5.09 15.38
CA ALA A 39 4.01 6.01 15.09
C ALA A 39 4.01 6.44 13.62
N THR A 40 3.74 5.52 12.71
CA THR A 40 3.66 5.83 11.28
C THR A 40 2.47 6.75 10.99
N LEU A 41 1.32 6.45 11.59
CA LEU A 41 0.13 7.30 11.40
C LEU A 41 0.37 8.72 11.94
N ALA A 42 1.02 8.85 13.10
CA ALA A 42 1.36 10.15 13.67
C ALA A 42 2.32 10.92 12.76
N ALA A 43 3.31 10.24 12.20
CA ALA A 43 4.26 10.86 11.27
C ALA A 43 3.57 11.33 9.98
N CYS A 44 2.64 10.56 9.47
CA CYS A 44 1.84 10.97 8.29
C CYS A 44 1.04 12.23 8.59
N ALA A 45 0.42 12.31 9.77
CA ALA A 45 -0.34 13.48 10.17
C ALA A 45 0.55 14.72 10.33
N GLU A 46 1.75 14.53 10.90
CA GLU A 46 2.71 15.62 11.10
C GLU A 46 3.24 16.16 9.78
N VAL A 47 3.64 15.27 8.88
CA VAL A 47 4.13 15.68 7.55
C VAL A 47 2.98 16.27 6.73
N GLY A 48 1.81 15.66 6.84
CA GLY A 48 0.63 16.13 6.12
C GLY A 48 0.74 15.93 4.61
N SER A 49 -0.04 16.71 3.90
CA SER A 49 -0.06 16.68 2.44
C SER A 49 -0.16 18.11 1.90
N VAL A 50 -1.16 18.40 1.08
CA VAL A 50 -1.36 19.74 0.55
C VAL A 50 -2.09 20.63 1.58
N PRO A 51 -1.82 21.94 1.59
CA PRO A 51 -2.49 22.85 2.54
C PRO A 51 -4.02 22.77 2.42
N GLY A 52 -4.68 22.76 3.57
CA GLY A 52 -6.13 22.71 3.63
C GLY A 52 -6.73 21.30 3.59
N HIS A 53 -5.90 20.29 3.36
CA HIS A 53 -6.36 18.90 3.41
C HIS A 53 -6.31 18.35 4.84
N SER A 54 -7.33 17.57 5.20
CA SER A 54 -7.33 16.87 6.48
C SER A 54 -6.21 15.81 6.51
N THR A 55 -5.62 15.63 7.69
CA THR A 55 -4.65 14.56 7.94
C THR A 55 -5.29 13.32 8.55
N ASP A 56 -6.60 13.35 8.78
CA ASP A 56 -7.32 12.19 9.31
C ASP A 56 -7.44 11.11 8.25
N VAL A 57 -7.38 9.85 8.70
CA VAL A 57 -7.63 8.70 7.83
C VAL A 57 -9.10 8.33 8.04
N PRO A 58 -9.97 8.54 7.03
CA PRO A 58 -11.37 8.22 7.18
C PRO A 58 -11.57 6.70 7.24
N GLU A 59 -12.75 6.30 7.73
CA GLU A 59 -13.04 4.88 7.97
C GLU A 59 -12.93 4.02 6.72
N HIS A 60 -13.23 4.59 5.56
CA HIS A 60 -13.17 3.86 4.28
C HIS A 60 -11.78 3.84 3.64
N GLU A 61 -10.78 4.39 4.31
CA GLU A 61 -9.38 4.38 3.85
C GLU A 61 -8.48 3.75 4.89
N THR A 62 -7.27 3.40 4.50
CA THR A 62 -6.27 2.87 5.41
C THR A 62 -4.88 3.25 4.94
N VAL A 63 -3.93 3.20 5.84
CA VAL A 63 -2.52 3.42 5.52
C VAL A 63 -1.78 2.11 5.73
N VAL A 64 -1.01 1.71 4.71
CA VAL A 64 -0.17 0.53 4.79
C VAL A 64 1.29 0.91 4.56
N ARG A 65 2.16 0.08 5.08
CA ARG A 65 3.59 0.21 4.89
C ARG A 65 4.06 -0.89 3.96
N LEU A 66 4.54 -0.51 2.78
CA LEU A 66 5.02 -1.46 1.78
C LEU A 66 6.54 -1.39 1.75
N PRO A 67 7.25 -2.53 1.92
CA PRO A 67 8.70 -2.51 1.79
C PRO A 67 9.14 -1.93 0.46
N GLY A 68 10.18 -1.09 0.49
CA GLY A 68 10.59 -0.33 -0.69
C GLY A 68 11.01 -1.20 -1.87
N TYR A 69 11.58 -2.38 -1.61
CA TYR A 69 11.98 -3.29 -2.68
C TYR A 69 10.79 -3.90 -3.42
N MET A 70 9.56 -3.80 -2.88
CA MET A 70 8.35 -4.23 -3.58
C MET A 70 8.01 -3.35 -4.78
N LEU A 71 8.61 -2.16 -4.88
CA LEU A 71 8.40 -1.27 -6.03
C LEU A 71 8.84 -1.92 -7.34
N GLN A 72 9.74 -2.90 -7.29
CA GLN A 72 10.17 -3.63 -8.48
C GLN A 72 9.01 -4.35 -9.20
N PHE A 73 7.92 -4.64 -8.48
CA PHE A 73 6.76 -5.34 -9.04
C PHE A 73 5.70 -4.39 -9.60
N PHE A 74 5.86 -3.09 -9.39
CA PHE A 74 4.88 -2.11 -9.88
C PHE A 74 5.04 -1.99 -11.40
N PRO A 75 3.92 -1.82 -12.13
CA PRO A 75 3.99 -1.58 -13.57
C PRO A 75 4.78 -0.31 -13.83
N LYS A 76 5.60 -0.33 -14.87
CA LYS A 76 6.32 0.89 -15.29
C LYS A 76 5.39 1.72 -16.19
N PRO A 77 5.46 3.07 -16.05
CA PRO A 77 4.66 3.96 -16.91
C PRO A 77 5.04 3.85 -18.37
#